data_72bb1a5c96684932e0997ad1824f3e75
#
_entry.id   72bb1a5c96684932e0997ad1824f3e75
#
_cell.length_a   1.000
_cell.length_b   1.000
_cell.length_c   1.000
_cell.angle_alpha   90.00
_cell.angle_beta   90.00
_cell.angle_gamma   90.00
#
_symmetry.space_group_name_H-M   'P 1'
#
loop_
_entity.id
_entity.type
_entity.pdbx_description
1 polymer ?
#
loop_
_entity_poly.entity_id
_entity_poly.type
_entity_poly.pdbx_seq_one_letter_code
_entity_poly.pdbx_strand_id
1 'polypeptide(L)'
;MRYLILFLVIASACTDAISVNVQDGIERFEVYRNLVEGKRVGIVANHTSRVDTTHSVDFLLGKGINVVRIFCPEHGFRGTADAGETVGDYIDAGSGLKVVSLYGKKKKPQP
;
A
#
# COMPACT_ATOMS: atom_id res chain seq x y z
N MET A 1 -39.15 -59.52 8.52
CA MET A 1 -38.80 -58.41 7.57
C MET A 1 -37.59 -57.66 8.13
N ARG A 2 -36.44 -57.78 7.45
CA ARG A 2 -35.20 -57.12 7.87
C ARG A 2 -35.04 -55.88 6.97
N TYR A 3 -35.15 -54.69 7.55
CA TYR A 3 -34.90 -53.45 6.83
C TYR A 3 -33.40 -53.18 6.76
N LEU A 4 -32.87 -53.18 5.54
CA LEU A 4 -31.50 -52.84 5.23
C LEU A 4 -31.45 -51.31 5.14
N ILE A 5 -30.87 -50.63 6.14
CA ILE A 5 -30.63 -49.20 6.11
C ILE A 5 -29.33 -48.96 5.35
N LEU A 6 -29.46 -48.46 4.13
CA LEU A 6 -28.32 -48.05 3.32
C LEU A 6 -27.84 -46.65 3.76
N PHE A 7 -26.71 -46.59 4.46
CA PHE A 7 -26.06 -45.32 4.79
C PHE A 7 -25.33 -44.79 3.56
N LEU A 8 -25.89 -43.77 2.93
CA LEU A 8 -25.23 -43.05 1.85
C LEU A 8 -24.21 -42.04 2.47
N VAL A 9 -22.92 -42.41 2.45
CA VAL A 9 -21.86 -41.49 2.84
C VAL A 9 -21.62 -40.51 1.68
N ILE A 10 -22.12 -39.31 1.79
CA ILE A 10 -21.78 -38.23 0.85
C ILE A 10 -20.37 -37.74 1.23
N ALA A 11 -19.37 -38.16 0.47
CA ALA A 11 -18.04 -37.60 0.53
C ALA A 11 -18.12 -36.16 0.01
N SER A 12 -18.10 -35.19 0.93
CA SER A 12 -17.94 -33.79 0.59
C SER A 12 -16.51 -33.59 0.07
N ALA A 13 -16.36 -33.52 -1.24
CA ALA A 13 -15.10 -33.12 -1.85
C ALA A 13 -14.91 -31.64 -1.52
N CYS A 14 -14.09 -31.34 -0.52
CA CYS A 14 -13.56 -29.99 -0.34
C CYS A 14 -12.72 -29.69 -1.58
N THR A 15 -13.24 -28.86 -2.46
CA THR A 15 -12.43 -28.25 -3.51
C THR A 15 -11.48 -27.29 -2.81
N ASP A 16 -10.19 -27.61 -2.81
CA ASP A 16 -9.15 -26.69 -2.37
C ASP A 16 -9.28 -25.41 -3.20
N ALA A 17 -9.72 -24.34 -2.57
CA ALA A 17 -9.73 -23.03 -3.20
C ALA A 17 -8.28 -22.67 -3.54
N ILE A 18 -7.97 -22.55 -4.83
CA ILE A 18 -6.66 -22.08 -5.27
C ILE A 18 -6.53 -20.62 -4.76
N SER A 19 -5.76 -20.45 -3.71
CA SER A 19 -5.40 -19.12 -3.22
C SER A 19 -4.44 -18.51 -4.24
N VAL A 20 -4.97 -17.62 -5.07
CA VAL A 20 -4.13 -16.78 -5.93
C VAL A 20 -3.47 -15.73 -5.03
N ASN A 21 -2.19 -15.88 -4.78
CA ASN A 21 -1.42 -14.88 -4.05
C ASN A 21 -1.18 -13.68 -5.00
N VAL A 22 -2.00 -12.65 -4.85
CA VAL A 22 -1.84 -11.38 -5.58
C VAL A 22 -0.78 -10.56 -4.86
N GLN A 23 0.32 -10.24 -5.56
CA GLN A 23 1.34 -9.31 -5.07
C GLN A 23 1.11 -7.92 -5.65
N ASP A 24 1.14 -6.92 -4.80
CA ASP A 24 1.11 -5.53 -5.22
C ASP A 24 2.40 -5.16 -5.96
N GLY A 25 2.30 -4.21 -6.90
CA GLY A 25 3.46 -3.80 -7.71
C GLY A 25 4.64 -3.34 -6.87
N ILE A 26 4.40 -2.70 -5.74
CA ILE A 26 5.46 -2.22 -4.84
C ILE A 26 6.21 -3.37 -4.14
N GLU A 27 5.55 -4.50 -3.86
CA GLU A 27 6.17 -5.69 -3.27
C GLU A 27 7.19 -6.34 -4.20
N ARG A 28 7.01 -6.16 -5.49
CA ARG A 28 7.89 -6.70 -6.53
C ARG A 28 9.13 -5.82 -6.73
N PHE A 29 9.78 -5.43 -5.65
CA PHE A 29 10.88 -4.46 -5.64
C PHE A 29 11.99 -4.79 -6.64
N GLU A 30 12.40 -6.03 -6.75
CA GLU A 30 13.49 -6.44 -7.67
C GLU A 30 13.15 -6.20 -9.15
N VAL A 31 11.87 -6.15 -9.50
CA VAL A 31 11.43 -5.88 -10.88
C VAL A 31 11.66 -4.42 -11.28
N TYR A 32 11.44 -3.47 -10.34
CA TYR A 32 11.56 -2.05 -10.65
C TYR A 32 12.77 -1.36 -9.98
N ARG A 33 13.56 -2.10 -9.22
CA ARG A 33 14.75 -1.59 -8.51
C ARG A 33 15.63 -0.72 -9.39
N ASN A 34 15.97 -1.21 -10.58
CA ASN A 34 16.85 -0.50 -11.53
C ASN A 34 16.28 0.85 -12.01
N LEU A 35 14.97 1.05 -11.89
CA LEU A 35 14.33 2.30 -12.28
C LEU A 35 14.48 3.39 -11.22
N VAL A 36 14.67 3.01 -9.95
CA VAL A 36 14.64 3.93 -8.79
C VAL A 36 15.96 4.00 -8.03
N GLU A 37 16.81 2.97 -8.10
CA GLU A 37 18.10 2.92 -7.41
C GLU A 37 19.02 4.04 -7.91
N GLY A 38 19.67 4.74 -6.98
CA GLY A 38 20.54 5.89 -7.30
C GLY A 38 19.80 7.14 -7.79
N LYS A 39 18.47 7.13 -7.85
CA LYS A 39 17.67 8.28 -8.25
C LYS A 39 17.15 9.04 -7.04
N ARG A 40 16.79 10.30 -7.26
CA ARG A 40 15.97 11.08 -6.33
C ARG A 40 14.51 10.78 -6.63
N VAL A 41 13.83 10.13 -5.70
CA VAL A 41 12.46 9.61 -5.90
C VAL A 41 11.46 10.50 -5.16
N GLY A 42 10.47 11.03 -5.88
CA GLY A 42 9.25 11.57 -5.31
C GLY A 42 8.17 10.50 -5.33
N ILE A 43 7.42 10.36 -4.26
CA ILE A 43 6.35 9.36 -4.17
C ILE A 43 5.00 10.04 -3.96
N VAL A 44 3.98 9.59 -4.69
CA VAL A 44 2.58 9.92 -4.42
C VAL A 44 2.02 8.83 -3.53
N ALA A 45 1.64 9.17 -2.31
CA ALA A 45 1.17 8.18 -1.32
C ALA A 45 0.21 8.81 -0.32
N ASN A 46 -0.72 8.00 0.17
CA ASN A 46 -1.60 8.31 1.30
C ASN A 46 -1.54 7.19 2.35
N HIS A 47 -2.41 7.22 3.34
CA HIS A 47 -2.44 6.24 4.44
C HIS A 47 -2.69 4.79 4.00
N THR A 48 -3.30 4.56 2.83
CA THR A 48 -3.56 3.21 2.30
C THR A 48 -2.40 2.64 1.48
N SER A 49 -1.38 3.46 1.16
CA SER A 49 -0.20 3.04 0.42
C SER A 49 0.70 2.18 1.31
N ARG A 50 0.44 0.88 1.38
CA ARG A 50 1.10 -0.05 2.31
C ARG A 50 1.62 -1.29 1.59
N VAL A 51 2.64 -1.88 2.19
CA VAL A 51 3.14 -3.23 1.94
C VAL A 51 2.96 -3.99 3.25
N ASP A 52 2.02 -4.89 3.32
CA ASP A 52 1.55 -5.50 4.57
C ASP A 52 1.21 -4.43 5.63
N THR A 53 1.92 -4.46 6.75
CA THR A 53 1.78 -3.50 7.85
C THR A 53 2.67 -2.26 7.71
N THR A 54 3.59 -2.23 6.75
CA THR A 54 4.57 -1.15 6.56
C THR A 54 4.06 -0.14 5.54
N HIS A 55 4.21 1.15 5.81
CA HIS A 55 3.89 2.17 4.83
C HIS A 55 4.89 2.12 3.65
N SER A 56 4.41 2.34 2.42
CA SER A 56 5.22 2.25 1.20
C SER A 56 6.49 3.11 1.20
N VAL A 57 6.43 4.30 1.81
CA VAL A 57 7.60 5.18 1.97
C VAL A 57 8.63 4.55 2.89
N ASP A 58 8.20 4.01 4.03
CA ASP A 58 9.09 3.37 5.00
C ASP A 58 9.71 2.09 4.40
N PHE A 59 8.93 1.36 3.60
CA PHE A 59 9.43 0.20 2.85
C PHE A 59 10.54 0.60 1.87
N LEU A 60 10.34 1.64 1.06
CA LEU A 60 11.34 2.10 0.08
C LEU A 60 12.60 2.67 0.77
N LEU A 61 12.45 3.43 1.85
CA LEU A 61 13.56 3.91 2.66
C LEU A 61 14.37 2.73 3.24
N GLY A 62 13.69 1.69 3.73
CA GLY A 62 14.30 0.46 4.22
C GLY A 62 15.05 -0.32 3.13
N LYS A 63 14.67 -0.15 1.85
CA LYS A 63 15.39 -0.70 0.69
C LYS A 63 16.53 0.20 0.21
N GLY A 64 16.83 1.31 0.91
CA GLY A 64 17.90 2.23 0.55
C GLY A 64 17.56 3.17 -0.61
N ILE A 65 16.28 3.29 -0.98
CA ILE A 65 15.87 4.23 -2.03
C ILE A 65 15.89 5.65 -1.50
N ASN A 66 16.48 6.56 -2.26
CA ASN A 66 16.57 7.97 -1.93
C ASN A 66 15.23 8.69 -2.19
N VAL A 67 14.27 8.48 -1.29
CA VAL A 67 13.00 9.22 -1.31
C VAL A 67 13.25 10.64 -0.82
N VAL A 68 13.00 11.63 -1.66
CA VAL A 68 13.27 13.05 -1.35
C VAL A 68 12.03 13.86 -1.03
N ARG A 69 10.84 13.36 -1.40
CA ARG A 69 9.57 14.08 -1.20
C ARG A 69 8.38 13.16 -1.29
N ILE A 70 7.36 13.48 -0.50
CA ILE A 70 6.07 12.79 -0.52
C ILE A 70 5.04 13.79 -1.04
N PHE A 71 4.23 13.37 -2.00
CA PHE A 71 3.06 14.10 -2.47
C PHE A 71 1.82 13.37 -1.97
N CYS A 72 1.02 14.03 -1.16
CA CYS A 72 -0.12 13.40 -0.52
C CYS A 72 -1.44 13.92 -1.12
N PRO A 73 -2.22 13.05 -1.74
CA PRO A 73 -3.60 13.37 -2.13
C PRO A 73 -4.50 13.46 -0.90
N GLU A 74 -5.78 13.22 -1.07
CA GLU A 74 -6.79 13.24 -0.02
C GLU A 74 -6.46 12.32 1.17
N HIS A 75 -7.01 12.59 2.35
CA HIS A 75 -6.92 11.83 3.62
C HIS A 75 -5.58 11.90 4.37
N GLY A 76 -4.61 12.66 3.90
CA GLY A 76 -3.32 12.76 4.57
C GLY A 76 -2.42 11.54 4.40
N PHE A 77 -1.13 11.74 4.64
CA PHE A 77 -0.11 10.72 4.37
C PHE A 77 -0.17 9.55 5.35
N ARG A 78 -0.44 9.80 6.64
CA ARG A 78 -0.53 8.76 7.69
C ARG A 78 -1.96 8.50 8.19
N GLY A 79 -2.98 9.08 7.54
CA GLY A 79 -4.38 8.90 7.92
C GLY A 79 -4.81 9.67 9.17
N THR A 80 -4.15 10.77 9.45
CA THR A 80 -4.45 11.64 10.59
C THR A 80 -5.43 12.77 10.26
N ALA A 81 -5.80 12.91 8.99
CA ALA A 81 -6.73 13.92 8.53
C ALA A 81 -8.09 13.32 8.24
N ASP A 82 -9.16 14.02 8.63
CA ASP A 82 -10.53 13.63 8.34
C ASP A 82 -10.87 13.76 6.85
N ALA A 83 -11.91 13.06 6.42
CA ALA A 83 -12.39 13.15 5.04
C ALA A 83 -12.79 14.60 4.71
N GLY A 84 -12.20 15.15 3.65
CA GLY A 84 -12.44 16.53 3.23
C GLY A 84 -11.64 17.59 4.00
N GLU A 85 -10.87 17.21 5.00
CA GLU A 85 -9.98 18.14 5.70
C GLU A 85 -8.85 18.62 4.80
N THR A 86 -8.63 19.93 4.76
CA THR A 86 -7.52 20.52 4.03
C THR A 86 -6.25 20.47 4.89
N VAL A 87 -5.31 19.62 4.52
CA VAL A 87 -4.01 19.51 5.16
C VAL A 87 -2.99 20.32 4.37
N GLY A 88 -2.24 21.19 5.06
CA GLY A 88 -1.12 21.93 4.47
C GLY A 88 0.12 21.06 4.27
N ASP A 89 1.20 21.64 3.75
CA ASP A 89 2.50 20.97 3.67
C ASP A 89 3.10 20.83 5.08
N TYR A 90 3.77 19.71 5.36
CA TYR A 90 4.42 19.45 6.65
C TYR A 90 5.64 18.54 6.51
N ILE A 91 6.35 18.33 7.61
CA ILE A 91 7.42 17.31 7.70
C ILE A 91 6.85 16.10 8.42
N ASP A 92 6.94 14.92 7.79
CA ASP A 92 6.55 13.66 8.44
C ASP A 92 7.55 13.31 9.55
N ALA A 93 7.09 13.19 10.77
CA ALA A 93 7.94 12.92 11.93
C ALA A 93 8.64 11.55 11.85
N GLY A 94 8.03 10.55 11.20
CA GLY A 94 8.58 9.21 11.08
C GLY A 94 9.75 9.13 10.10
N SER A 95 9.61 9.75 8.93
CA SER A 95 10.62 9.69 7.86
C SER A 95 11.51 10.94 7.79
N GLY A 96 11.12 12.06 8.40
CA GLY A 96 11.78 13.35 8.25
C GLY A 96 11.57 14.00 6.88
N LEU A 97 10.75 13.43 6.03
CA LEU A 97 10.54 13.91 4.67
C LEU A 97 9.45 14.98 4.60
N LYS A 98 9.64 15.92 3.67
CA LYS A 98 8.59 16.90 3.38
C LYS A 98 7.41 16.24 2.67
N VAL A 99 6.22 16.40 3.25
CA VAL A 99 4.95 16.04 2.66
C VAL A 99 4.33 17.29 2.04
N VAL A 100 4.03 17.19 0.74
CA VAL A 100 3.35 18.24 -0.02
C VAL A 100 1.91 17.80 -0.24
N SER A 101 0.96 18.58 0.27
CA SER A 101 -0.45 18.29 0.08
C SER A 101 -0.88 18.63 -1.36
N LEU A 102 -1.52 17.65 -2.00
CA LEU A 102 -2.20 17.83 -3.30
C LEU A 102 -3.73 17.99 -3.14
N TYR A 103 -4.20 18.11 -1.90
CA TYR A 103 -5.61 18.30 -1.59
C TYR A 103 -5.85 19.64 -0.89
N GLY A 104 -6.29 20.63 -1.64
CA GLY A 104 -6.46 21.99 -1.17
C GLY A 104 -6.18 22.99 -2.29
N LYS A 105 -5.33 23.99 -2.01
CA LYS A 105 -4.94 25.01 -3.00
C LYS A 105 -4.10 24.43 -4.15
N LYS A 106 -3.26 23.44 -3.86
CA LYS A 106 -2.42 22.74 -4.85
C LYS A 106 -3.14 21.46 -5.27
N LYS A 107 -3.23 21.20 -6.57
CA LYS A 107 -3.83 19.98 -7.14
C LYS A 107 -2.82 19.14 -7.92
N LYS A 108 -1.60 19.66 -8.08
CA LYS A 108 -0.49 18.98 -8.75
C LYS A 108 0.84 19.45 -8.14
N PRO A 109 1.91 18.63 -8.26
CA PRO A 109 3.26 19.06 -7.91
C PRO A 109 3.64 20.35 -8.63
N GLN A 110 4.37 21.19 -7.94
CA GLN A 110 4.97 22.41 -8.49
C GLN A 110 6.48 22.20 -8.63
N PRO A 111 7.15 22.88 -9.55
CA PRO A 111 8.60 22.80 -9.72
C PRO A 111 9.39 23.08 -8.45
#